data_502556515d8b17df54d920957275bf65
#
_entry.id   502556515d8b17df54d920957275bf65
#
_cell.length_a   1.000
_cell.length_b   1.000
_cell.length_c   1.000
_cell.angle_alpha   90.00
_cell.angle_beta   90.00
_cell.angle_gamma   90.00
#
_symmetry.space_group_name_H-M   'P 1'
#
loop_
_entity.id
_entity.type
_entity.pdbx_description
1 polymer ?
#
loop_
_entity_poly.entity_id
_entity_poly.type
_entity_poly.pdbx_seq_one_letter_code
_entity_poly.pdbx_strand_id
1 'polypeptide(L)'
;REEKFLAKGLSNIKSTLEEGVSRRIFTTERVTEILGKISPTTDLSRLVNCQLIIEAVFEDLNVKNGLFRHISSIVPEDTILASNTSSFSISELARAVSHPERFLGLHFFFHAAKNRLVEIVKGDKTSEQVFDNMMQFMQRIGKDPIVCKDAHGFVVNRFFVPWLNEAVRIYEEGIADIAAIETAACRTFGCSMGPFALMNATGIPIAYHAQKTLYEVYGAFYKPADKLLQQMNSKSPWEIKPEQIIDWDVYLQVSERLSAVTMLVCGQILDKNICTAGDITRGAGIGLKWRKTPVNIFNRLGQDRVIELVQPLLQKWDMTIPRKMDTNSWIPDYISVEKQDNVGVLTFNRPEGLNAINPMVIDQLEKG
;
A
#
# COMPACT_ATOMS: atom_id res chain seq x y z
N ARG A 1 -17.80 -19.71 -5.18
CA ARG A 1 -18.63 -19.19 -4.06
C ARG A 1 -20.11 -19.33 -4.40
N GLU A 2 -20.99 -19.17 -3.41
CA GLU A 2 -22.44 -19.28 -3.57
C GLU A 2 -23.02 -18.04 -4.30
N GLU A 3 -24.15 -18.21 -4.99
CA GLU A 3 -24.81 -17.13 -5.75
C GLU A 3 -25.15 -15.88 -4.91
N LYS A 4 -25.46 -16.08 -3.61
CA LYS A 4 -25.74 -14.94 -2.70
C LYS A 4 -24.56 -13.94 -2.62
N PHE A 5 -23.31 -14.41 -2.75
CA PHE A 5 -22.14 -13.52 -2.76
C PHE A 5 -21.99 -12.78 -4.09
N LEU A 6 -22.41 -13.41 -5.21
CA LEU A 6 -22.46 -12.73 -6.51
C LEU A 6 -23.47 -11.57 -6.49
N ALA A 7 -24.67 -11.83 -5.98
CA ALA A 7 -25.73 -10.82 -5.87
C ALA A 7 -25.26 -9.62 -5.00
N LYS A 8 -24.62 -9.92 -3.85
CA LYS A 8 -24.04 -8.88 -2.99
C LYS A 8 -22.93 -8.09 -3.70
N GLY A 9 -22.06 -8.78 -4.44
CA GLY A 9 -20.99 -8.14 -5.21
C GLY A 9 -21.54 -7.17 -6.26
N LEU A 10 -22.53 -7.61 -7.04
CA LEU A 10 -23.20 -6.76 -8.03
C LEU A 10 -23.89 -5.57 -7.39
N SER A 11 -24.58 -5.78 -6.26
CA SER A 11 -25.22 -4.70 -5.51
C SER A 11 -24.23 -3.65 -5.06
N ASN A 12 -23.05 -4.06 -4.55
CA ASN A 12 -21.98 -3.15 -4.14
C ASN A 12 -21.42 -2.36 -5.34
N ILE A 13 -21.22 -3.00 -6.50
CA ILE A 13 -20.75 -2.34 -7.72
C ILE A 13 -21.79 -1.30 -8.16
N LYS A 14 -23.07 -1.69 -8.22
CA LYS A 14 -24.17 -0.81 -8.59
C LYS A 14 -24.24 0.40 -7.68
N SER A 15 -24.23 0.21 -6.37
CA SER A 15 -24.23 1.30 -5.39
C SER A 15 -23.07 2.28 -5.57
N THR A 16 -21.85 1.75 -5.84
CA THR A 16 -20.68 2.59 -6.10
C THR A 16 -20.82 3.42 -7.37
N LEU A 17 -21.42 2.85 -8.43
CA LEU A 17 -21.66 3.57 -9.69
C LEU A 17 -22.78 4.62 -9.53
N GLU A 18 -23.85 4.31 -8.79
CA GLU A 18 -24.95 5.25 -8.48
C GLU A 18 -24.45 6.43 -7.61
N GLU A 19 -23.53 6.19 -6.68
CA GLU A 19 -22.82 7.29 -5.98
C GLU A 19 -22.06 8.17 -6.97
N GLY A 20 -21.44 7.58 -8.00
CA GLY A 20 -20.81 8.32 -9.08
C GLY A 20 -21.77 9.19 -9.89
N VAL A 21 -23.01 8.73 -10.10
CA VAL A 21 -24.08 9.54 -10.74
C VAL A 21 -24.45 10.72 -9.86
N SER A 22 -24.68 10.50 -8.56
CA SER A 22 -25.02 11.57 -7.61
C SER A 22 -23.95 12.66 -7.55
N ARG A 23 -22.68 12.29 -7.78
CA ARG A 23 -21.54 13.21 -7.86
C ARG A 23 -21.27 13.75 -9.26
N ARG A 24 -22.12 13.47 -10.25
CA ARG A 24 -21.97 13.88 -11.66
C ARG A 24 -20.68 13.35 -12.35
N ILE A 25 -20.17 12.22 -11.91
CA ILE A 25 -19.02 11.53 -12.53
C ILE A 25 -19.49 10.66 -13.69
N PHE A 26 -20.68 10.03 -13.55
CA PHE A 26 -21.28 9.18 -14.56
C PHE A 26 -22.71 9.66 -14.88
N THR A 27 -23.20 9.32 -16.09
CA THR A 27 -24.62 9.38 -16.40
C THR A 27 -25.28 8.03 -16.09
N THR A 28 -26.61 8.01 -15.96
CA THR A 28 -27.38 6.78 -15.72
C THR A 28 -27.23 5.78 -16.87
N GLU A 29 -27.20 6.28 -18.11
CA GLU A 29 -26.99 5.46 -19.32
C GLU A 29 -25.60 4.78 -19.28
N ARG A 30 -24.56 5.52 -18.87
CA ARG A 30 -23.22 4.97 -18.73
C ARG A 30 -23.14 3.91 -17.65
N VAL A 31 -23.83 4.09 -16.54
CA VAL A 31 -23.92 3.05 -15.48
C VAL A 31 -24.61 1.79 -16.00
N THR A 32 -25.70 1.92 -16.77
CA THR A 32 -26.40 0.79 -17.39
C THR A 32 -25.47 0.04 -18.35
N GLU A 33 -24.73 0.76 -19.19
CA GLU A 33 -23.74 0.17 -20.12
C GLU A 33 -22.64 -0.61 -19.35
N ILE A 34 -22.09 -0.03 -18.27
CA ILE A 34 -21.05 -0.68 -17.45
C ILE A 34 -21.59 -1.96 -16.82
N LEU A 35 -22.77 -1.90 -16.20
CA LEU A 35 -23.38 -3.07 -15.56
C LEU A 35 -23.69 -4.18 -16.57
N GLY A 36 -24.07 -3.82 -17.79
CA GLY A 36 -24.30 -4.78 -18.88
C GLY A 36 -23.06 -5.54 -19.35
N LYS A 37 -21.85 -5.05 -19.03
CA LYS A 37 -20.57 -5.72 -19.33
C LYS A 37 -20.11 -6.69 -18.23
N ILE A 38 -20.82 -6.77 -17.12
CA ILE A 38 -20.47 -7.62 -15.98
C ILE A 38 -21.28 -8.91 -16.04
N SER A 39 -20.59 -10.05 -16.13
CA SER A 39 -21.19 -11.38 -16.15
C SER A 39 -20.79 -12.17 -14.90
N PRO A 40 -21.58 -12.14 -13.81
CA PRO A 40 -21.28 -12.90 -12.61
C PRO A 40 -21.44 -14.41 -12.89
N THR A 41 -20.58 -15.22 -12.27
CA THR A 41 -20.63 -16.67 -12.40
C THR A 41 -20.05 -17.36 -11.19
N THR A 42 -20.56 -18.54 -10.85
CA THR A 42 -19.92 -19.51 -9.95
C THR A 42 -19.16 -20.59 -10.70
N ASP A 43 -19.28 -20.64 -12.01
CA ASP A 43 -18.64 -21.62 -12.89
C ASP A 43 -17.28 -21.09 -13.36
N LEU A 44 -16.20 -21.71 -12.87
CA LEU A 44 -14.82 -21.35 -13.21
C LEU A 44 -14.46 -21.72 -14.64
N SER A 45 -15.18 -22.63 -15.33
CA SER A 45 -14.92 -22.97 -16.73
C SER A 45 -15.08 -21.77 -17.66
N ARG A 46 -15.87 -20.76 -17.25
CA ARG A 46 -16.05 -19.52 -18.02
C ARG A 46 -14.81 -18.62 -18.06
N LEU A 47 -13.81 -18.90 -17.20
CA LEU A 47 -12.53 -18.15 -17.18
C LEU A 47 -11.64 -18.47 -18.38
N VAL A 48 -11.92 -19.51 -19.16
CA VAL A 48 -11.11 -19.96 -20.31
C VAL A 48 -10.86 -18.87 -21.35
N ASN A 49 -11.74 -17.88 -21.45
CA ASN A 49 -11.60 -16.76 -22.41
C ASN A 49 -11.04 -15.47 -21.79
N CYS A 50 -10.58 -15.52 -20.54
CA CYS A 50 -10.05 -14.34 -19.85
C CYS A 50 -8.55 -14.18 -20.16
N GLN A 51 -8.14 -12.96 -20.54
CA GLN A 51 -6.74 -12.61 -20.72
C GLN A 51 -6.03 -12.29 -19.41
N LEU A 52 -6.80 -11.81 -18.41
CA LEU A 52 -6.31 -11.48 -17.08
C LEU A 52 -7.30 -12.00 -16.03
N ILE A 53 -6.79 -12.70 -15.02
CA ILE A 53 -7.55 -13.16 -13.87
C ILE A 53 -6.90 -12.61 -12.61
N ILE A 54 -7.67 -11.87 -11.81
CA ILE A 54 -7.20 -11.30 -10.54
C ILE A 54 -7.89 -12.05 -9.40
N GLU A 55 -7.11 -12.77 -8.62
CA GLU A 55 -7.57 -13.48 -7.42
C GLU A 55 -7.69 -12.50 -6.24
N ALA A 56 -8.84 -12.53 -5.56
CA ALA A 56 -9.12 -11.78 -4.34
C ALA A 56 -9.97 -12.60 -3.37
N VAL A 57 -9.56 -13.84 -3.09
CA VAL A 57 -10.22 -14.73 -2.13
C VAL A 57 -9.66 -14.51 -0.72
N PHE A 58 -10.09 -15.34 0.27
CA PHE A 58 -9.58 -15.26 1.63
C PHE A 58 -8.06 -15.38 1.68
N GLU A 59 -7.45 -14.65 2.63
CA GLU A 59 -6.00 -14.62 2.84
C GLU A 59 -5.56 -15.90 3.59
N ASP A 60 -5.63 -17.02 2.86
CA ASP A 60 -5.23 -18.37 3.28
C ASP A 60 -4.42 -19.00 2.15
N LEU A 61 -3.21 -19.44 2.46
CA LEU A 61 -2.26 -19.96 1.48
C LEU A 61 -2.78 -21.24 0.78
N ASN A 62 -3.43 -22.13 1.54
CA ASN A 62 -3.96 -23.38 0.99
C ASN A 62 -5.13 -23.12 0.05
N VAL A 63 -6.01 -22.18 0.42
CA VAL A 63 -7.15 -21.76 -0.41
C VAL A 63 -6.65 -21.15 -1.72
N LYS A 64 -5.68 -20.22 -1.65
CA LYS A 64 -5.10 -19.57 -2.84
C LYS A 64 -4.38 -20.59 -3.73
N ASN A 65 -3.52 -21.45 -3.15
CA ASN A 65 -2.79 -22.46 -3.90
C ASN A 65 -3.73 -23.46 -4.57
N GLY A 66 -4.79 -23.93 -3.88
CA GLY A 66 -5.80 -24.79 -4.44
C GLY A 66 -6.52 -24.15 -5.64
N LEU A 67 -6.90 -22.88 -5.48
CA LEU A 67 -7.55 -22.11 -6.55
C LEU A 67 -6.63 -21.91 -7.76
N PHE A 68 -5.37 -21.51 -7.55
CA PHE A 68 -4.43 -21.29 -8.65
C PHE A 68 -4.10 -22.58 -9.42
N ARG A 69 -3.91 -23.72 -8.74
CA ARG A 69 -3.76 -25.01 -9.43
C ARG A 69 -4.96 -25.33 -10.31
N HIS A 70 -6.16 -25.12 -9.80
CA HIS A 70 -7.38 -25.38 -10.56
C HIS A 70 -7.52 -24.40 -11.74
N ILE A 71 -7.36 -23.10 -11.54
CA ILE A 71 -7.45 -22.12 -12.61
C ILE A 71 -6.39 -22.39 -13.71
N SER A 72 -5.14 -22.66 -13.31
CA SER A 72 -4.05 -22.95 -14.24
C SER A 72 -4.31 -24.19 -15.12
N SER A 73 -5.15 -25.13 -14.67
CA SER A 73 -5.46 -26.33 -15.46
C SER A 73 -6.56 -26.10 -16.50
N ILE A 74 -7.30 -25.01 -16.44
CA ILE A 74 -8.45 -24.75 -17.31
C ILE A 74 -8.28 -23.54 -18.23
N VAL A 75 -7.34 -22.63 -17.92
CA VAL A 75 -7.13 -21.41 -18.73
C VAL A 75 -6.02 -21.62 -19.75
N PRO A 76 -6.03 -20.86 -20.89
CA PRO A 76 -4.93 -20.86 -21.84
C PRO A 76 -3.58 -20.47 -21.21
N GLU A 77 -2.50 -21.00 -21.80
CA GLU A 77 -1.13 -20.74 -21.34
C GLU A 77 -0.75 -19.26 -21.37
N ASP A 78 -1.40 -18.44 -22.21
CA ASP A 78 -1.15 -17.02 -22.35
C ASP A 78 -1.98 -16.14 -21.40
N THR A 79 -2.87 -16.72 -20.59
CA THR A 79 -3.62 -16.00 -19.57
C THR A 79 -2.70 -15.48 -18.46
N ILE A 80 -2.79 -14.21 -18.13
CA ILE A 80 -2.08 -13.62 -17.00
C ILE A 80 -2.88 -13.88 -15.71
N LEU A 81 -2.22 -14.46 -14.70
CA LEU A 81 -2.78 -14.66 -13.38
C LEU A 81 -2.17 -13.68 -12.39
N ALA A 82 -3.00 -13.07 -11.57
CA ALA A 82 -2.56 -12.13 -10.55
C ALA A 82 -3.22 -12.41 -9.19
N SER A 83 -2.48 -12.18 -8.11
CA SER A 83 -3.03 -12.20 -6.75
C SER A 83 -3.15 -10.81 -6.17
N ASN A 84 -4.29 -10.51 -5.53
CA ASN A 84 -4.49 -9.30 -4.72
C ASN A 84 -4.11 -9.54 -3.26
N THR A 85 -3.24 -10.52 -2.96
CA THR A 85 -2.74 -10.76 -1.61
C THR A 85 -2.09 -9.50 -1.03
N SER A 86 -2.21 -9.32 0.28
CA SER A 86 -1.54 -8.24 1.01
C SER A 86 -0.34 -8.71 1.84
N SER A 87 -0.17 -10.04 1.98
CA SER A 87 0.77 -10.61 2.94
C SER A 87 1.63 -11.76 2.43
N PHE A 88 1.14 -12.54 1.44
CA PHE A 88 1.90 -13.67 0.91
C PHE A 88 2.91 -13.27 -0.15
N SER A 89 4.03 -13.99 -0.19
CA SER A 89 5.02 -13.87 -1.27
C SER A 89 4.40 -14.29 -2.61
N ILE A 90 4.58 -13.47 -3.62
CA ILE A 90 4.14 -13.75 -5.00
C ILE A 90 4.93 -14.94 -5.57
N SER A 91 6.22 -15.02 -5.28
CA SER A 91 7.07 -16.14 -5.69
C SER A 91 6.65 -17.47 -5.04
N GLU A 92 6.14 -17.44 -3.80
CA GLU A 92 5.58 -18.61 -3.13
C GLU A 92 4.26 -19.07 -3.79
N LEU A 93 3.34 -18.15 -4.02
CA LEU A 93 2.07 -18.42 -4.72
C LEU A 93 2.30 -18.91 -6.15
N ALA A 94 3.32 -18.40 -6.85
CA ALA A 94 3.68 -18.79 -8.20
C ALA A 94 4.03 -20.28 -8.34
N ARG A 95 4.40 -20.97 -7.23
CA ARG A 95 4.66 -22.42 -7.23
C ARG A 95 3.41 -23.26 -7.50
N ALA A 96 2.22 -22.68 -7.30
CA ALA A 96 0.94 -23.32 -7.57
C ALA A 96 0.42 -23.05 -9.00
N VAL A 97 1.14 -22.26 -9.81
CA VAL A 97 0.75 -21.85 -11.15
C VAL A 97 1.56 -22.60 -12.18
N SER A 98 0.94 -23.05 -13.28
CA SER A 98 1.61 -23.81 -14.35
C SER A 98 2.60 -22.93 -15.14
N HIS A 99 2.26 -21.66 -15.37
CA HIS A 99 3.04 -20.67 -16.10
C HIS A 99 3.44 -19.51 -15.19
N PRO A 100 4.42 -19.70 -14.27
CA PRO A 100 4.80 -18.68 -13.27
C PRO A 100 5.42 -17.42 -13.89
N GLU A 101 5.89 -17.46 -15.13
CA GLU A 101 6.36 -16.29 -15.88
C GLU A 101 5.21 -15.31 -16.22
N ARG A 102 3.96 -15.76 -16.11
CA ARG A 102 2.73 -14.97 -16.32
C ARG A 102 1.98 -14.67 -15.02
N PHE A 103 2.64 -14.87 -13.90
CA PHE A 103 2.07 -14.64 -12.56
C PHE A 103 2.72 -13.45 -11.88
N LEU A 104 1.90 -12.58 -11.25
CA LEU A 104 2.38 -11.41 -10.51
C LEU A 104 1.39 -11.01 -9.40
N GLY A 105 1.80 -10.10 -8.54
CA GLY A 105 0.92 -9.44 -7.56
C GLY A 105 0.31 -8.16 -8.12
N LEU A 106 -0.99 -7.98 -7.92
CA LEU A 106 -1.72 -6.72 -8.14
C LEU A 106 -2.44 -6.35 -6.86
N HIS A 107 -1.75 -5.67 -5.96
CA HIS A 107 -2.29 -5.30 -4.66
C HIS A 107 -3.03 -3.97 -4.73
N PHE A 108 -4.36 -4.01 -4.65
CA PHE A 108 -5.25 -2.85 -4.65
C PHE A 108 -5.52 -2.38 -3.23
N PHE A 109 -5.59 -1.06 -3.06
CA PHE A 109 -5.89 -0.43 -1.78
C PHE A 109 -7.38 -0.16 -1.59
N PHE A 110 -7.85 -0.20 -0.35
CA PHE A 110 -9.21 0.17 -0.01
C PHE A 110 -9.46 1.67 -0.27
N HIS A 111 -10.53 2.04 -0.88
CA HIS A 111 -11.55 1.31 -1.62
C HIS A 111 -11.08 1.16 -3.08
N ALA A 112 -10.99 -0.06 -3.60
CA ALA A 112 -10.36 -0.32 -4.89
C ALA A 112 -10.90 0.52 -6.06
N ALA A 113 -12.18 0.90 -6.05
CA ALA A 113 -12.77 1.77 -7.07
C ALA A 113 -12.39 3.26 -6.92
N LYS A 114 -12.00 3.72 -5.72
CA LYS A 114 -11.74 5.14 -5.41
C LYS A 114 -10.27 5.43 -5.20
N ASN A 115 -9.51 4.46 -4.69
CA ASN A 115 -8.06 4.57 -4.51
C ASN A 115 -7.36 4.26 -5.83
N ARG A 116 -6.52 5.18 -6.27
CA ARG A 116 -5.82 5.01 -7.55
C ARG A 116 -4.58 4.15 -7.42
N LEU A 117 -4.01 4.02 -6.21
CA LEU A 117 -2.79 3.24 -6.00
C LEU A 117 -3.01 1.75 -6.29
N VAL A 118 -2.05 1.14 -6.94
CA VAL A 118 -1.86 -0.31 -7.04
C VAL A 118 -0.37 -0.64 -6.93
N GLU A 119 -0.02 -1.63 -6.11
CA GLU A 119 1.34 -2.18 -6.10
C GLU A 119 1.40 -3.31 -7.11
N ILE A 120 2.32 -3.22 -8.07
CA ILE A 120 2.64 -4.31 -8.98
C ILE A 120 3.87 -5.02 -8.44
N VAL A 121 3.66 -6.25 -7.99
CA VAL A 121 4.69 -7.05 -7.32
C VAL A 121 5.18 -8.11 -8.28
N LYS A 122 6.48 -8.00 -8.62
CA LYS A 122 7.15 -8.94 -9.50
C LYS A 122 7.71 -10.10 -8.70
N GLY A 123 7.21 -11.31 -8.95
CA GLY A 123 7.80 -12.54 -8.42
C GLY A 123 9.09 -12.92 -9.17
N ASP A 124 9.85 -13.86 -8.62
CA ASP A 124 11.16 -14.28 -9.15
C ASP A 124 11.09 -14.78 -10.60
N LYS A 125 9.95 -15.32 -11.03
CA LYS A 125 9.75 -15.89 -12.35
C LYS A 125 8.91 -15.01 -13.27
N THR A 126 8.31 -13.92 -12.80
CA THR A 126 7.49 -13.01 -13.60
C THR A 126 8.31 -12.45 -14.75
N SER A 127 7.85 -12.61 -16.00
CA SER A 127 8.54 -12.06 -17.16
C SER A 127 8.43 -10.53 -17.23
N GLU A 128 9.46 -9.87 -17.79
CA GLU A 128 9.46 -8.42 -18.00
C GLU A 128 8.27 -7.98 -18.85
N GLN A 129 7.98 -8.71 -19.93
CA GLN A 129 6.86 -8.39 -20.82
C GLN A 129 5.50 -8.39 -20.10
N VAL A 130 5.24 -9.38 -19.24
CA VAL A 130 4.00 -9.43 -18.44
C VAL A 130 3.95 -8.29 -17.46
N PHE A 131 5.07 -7.99 -16.83
CA PHE A 131 5.19 -6.87 -15.90
C PHE A 131 4.89 -5.54 -16.60
N ASP A 132 5.55 -5.24 -17.72
CA ASP A 132 5.36 -4.01 -18.50
C ASP A 132 3.93 -3.87 -19.04
N ASN A 133 3.35 -4.97 -19.52
CA ASN A 133 1.95 -5.00 -19.96
C ASN A 133 1.00 -4.62 -18.81
N MET A 134 1.25 -5.12 -17.60
CA MET A 134 0.41 -4.79 -16.44
C MET A 134 0.62 -3.36 -15.95
N MET A 135 1.84 -2.84 -16.01
CA MET A 135 2.11 -1.41 -15.73
C MET A 135 1.27 -0.53 -16.66
N GLN A 136 1.35 -0.76 -17.97
CA GLN A 136 0.58 0.00 -18.96
C GLN A 136 -0.93 -0.18 -18.78
N PHE A 137 -1.39 -1.41 -18.54
CA PHE A 137 -2.81 -1.69 -18.35
C PHE A 137 -3.37 -0.96 -17.12
N MET A 138 -2.66 -1.01 -15.97
CA MET A 138 -3.09 -0.29 -14.77
C MET A 138 -3.16 1.21 -15.00
N GLN A 139 -2.19 1.81 -15.70
CA GLN A 139 -2.22 3.23 -16.07
C GLN A 139 -3.41 3.55 -16.98
N ARG A 140 -3.69 2.73 -17.98
CA ARG A 140 -4.83 2.93 -18.92
C ARG A 140 -6.19 2.90 -18.22
N ILE A 141 -6.34 2.11 -17.17
CA ILE A 141 -7.58 2.07 -16.37
C ILE A 141 -7.61 3.13 -15.24
N GLY A 142 -6.68 4.10 -15.27
CA GLY A 142 -6.65 5.24 -14.34
C GLY A 142 -6.06 4.92 -12.97
N LYS A 143 -5.29 3.85 -12.84
CA LYS A 143 -4.51 3.56 -11.65
C LYS A 143 -3.13 4.24 -11.71
N ASP A 144 -2.56 4.47 -10.54
CA ASP A 144 -1.18 4.90 -10.33
C ASP A 144 -0.37 3.71 -9.83
N PRO A 145 0.24 2.91 -10.71
CA PRO A 145 1.01 1.76 -10.29
C PRO A 145 2.35 2.19 -9.68
N ILE A 146 2.75 1.49 -8.62
CA ILE A 146 4.11 1.52 -8.09
C ILE A 146 4.74 0.13 -8.20
N VAL A 147 6.06 0.12 -8.38
CA VAL A 147 6.82 -1.11 -8.53
C VAL A 147 7.26 -1.61 -7.17
N CYS A 148 7.09 -2.90 -6.94
CA CYS A 148 7.54 -3.55 -5.72
C CYS A 148 8.21 -4.89 -6.03
N LYS A 149 9.39 -5.14 -5.45
CA LYS A 149 9.93 -6.50 -5.37
C LYS A 149 9.11 -7.33 -4.39
N ASP A 150 9.10 -8.62 -4.60
CA ASP A 150 8.40 -9.57 -3.74
C ASP A 150 8.99 -9.56 -2.31
N ALA A 151 8.27 -8.94 -1.39
CA ALA A 151 8.64 -8.81 0.00
C ALA A 151 7.37 -8.74 0.86
N HIS A 152 7.39 -9.33 2.04
CA HIS A 152 6.23 -9.32 2.95
C HIS A 152 5.84 -7.89 3.33
N GLY A 153 4.55 -7.57 3.16
CA GLY A 153 4.00 -6.24 3.36
C GLY A 153 4.30 -5.25 2.23
N PHE A 154 4.93 -5.72 1.16
CA PHE A 154 5.28 -4.97 -0.05
C PHE A 154 5.94 -3.61 0.27
N VAL A 155 5.40 -2.50 -0.23
CA VAL A 155 5.90 -1.15 0.08
C VAL A 155 5.06 -0.50 1.17
N VAL A 156 3.76 -0.31 0.91
CA VAL A 156 2.92 0.55 1.76
C VAL A 156 2.63 -0.09 3.11
N ASN A 157 2.14 -1.34 3.12
CA ASN A 157 1.85 -2.03 4.37
C ASN A 157 3.10 -2.21 5.22
N ARG A 158 4.28 -2.30 4.60
CA ARG A 158 5.55 -2.46 5.28
C ARG A 158 5.89 -1.31 6.23
N PHE A 159 5.59 -0.05 5.86
CA PHE A 159 5.80 1.11 6.74
C PHE A 159 4.52 1.57 7.46
N PHE A 160 3.37 1.34 6.84
CA PHE A 160 2.08 1.79 7.36
C PHE A 160 1.60 0.96 8.56
N VAL A 161 1.72 -0.35 8.49
CA VAL A 161 1.26 -1.25 9.58
C VAL A 161 2.07 -1.04 10.87
N PRO A 162 3.42 -0.92 10.84
CA PRO A 162 4.18 -0.51 12.02
C PRO A 162 3.83 0.88 12.58
N TRP A 163 3.45 1.83 11.72
CA TRP A 163 2.96 3.14 12.17
C TRP A 163 1.66 3.01 12.98
N LEU A 164 0.71 2.17 12.54
CA LEU A 164 -0.49 1.85 13.31
C LEU A 164 -0.14 1.21 14.67
N ASN A 165 0.74 0.22 14.64
CA ASN A 165 1.17 -0.49 15.84
C ASN A 165 1.91 0.41 16.84
N GLU A 166 2.74 1.32 16.35
CA GLU A 166 3.46 2.27 17.19
C GLU A 166 2.52 3.28 17.87
N ALA A 167 1.46 3.71 17.19
CA ALA A 167 0.42 4.52 17.81
C ALA A 167 -0.24 3.79 18.99
N VAL A 168 -0.48 2.47 18.85
CA VAL A 168 -1.00 1.66 19.96
C VAL A 168 0.02 1.51 21.09
N ARG A 169 1.32 1.36 20.78
CA ARG A 169 2.40 1.33 21.79
C ARG A 169 2.50 2.64 22.57
N ILE A 170 2.40 3.78 21.91
CA ILE A 170 2.39 5.10 22.54
C ILE A 170 1.23 5.20 23.56
N TYR A 171 0.04 4.72 23.16
CA TYR A 171 -1.13 4.63 24.03
C TYR A 171 -0.92 3.64 25.18
N GLU A 172 -0.36 2.48 24.93
CA GLU A 172 -0.08 1.42 25.89
C GLU A 172 0.94 1.86 26.96
N GLU A 173 1.95 2.62 26.55
CA GLU A 173 2.98 3.19 27.41
C GLU A 173 2.47 4.41 28.24
N GLY A 174 1.25 4.87 27.98
CA GLY A 174 0.65 6.01 28.72
C GLY A 174 1.25 7.37 28.37
N ILE A 175 1.95 7.46 27.23
CA ILE A 175 2.57 8.72 26.76
C ILE A 175 1.51 9.73 26.35
N ALA A 176 0.45 9.24 25.65
CA ALA A 176 -0.65 10.07 25.20
C ALA A 176 -1.95 9.26 25.12
N ASP A 177 -3.09 9.93 25.25
CA ASP A 177 -4.39 9.32 24.97
C ASP A 177 -4.65 9.21 23.46
N ILE A 178 -5.70 8.46 23.10
CA ILE A 178 -6.05 8.21 21.69
C ILE A 178 -6.33 9.51 20.94
N ALA A 179 -7.01 10.49 21.56
CA ALA A 179 -7.35 11.76 20.89
C ALA A 179 -6.10 12.59 20.58
N ALA A 180 -5.14 12.63 21.50
CA ALA A 180 -3.85 13.29 21.29
C ALA A 180 -3.04 12.61 20.18
N ILE A 181 -2.99 11.28 20.18
CA ILE A 181 -2.27 10.52 19.15
C ILE A 181 -2.90 10.72 17.75
N GLU A 182 -4.23 10.65 17.64
CA GLU A 182 -4.97 10.93 16.41
C GLU A 182 -4.61 12.31 15.85
N THR A 183 -4.70 13.34 16.70
CA THR A 183 -4.42 14.72 16.30
C THR A 183 -2.95 14.91 15.90
N ALA A 184 -2.00 14.38 16.68
CA ALA A 184 -0.58 14.48 16.37
C ALA A 184 -0.25 13.76 15.07
N ALA A 185 -0.77 12.55 14.84
CA ALA A 185 -0.59 11.79 13.63
C ALA A 185 -1.15 12.53 12.39
N CYS A 186 -2.38 13.04 12.49
CA CYS A 186 -2.99 13.80 11.41
C CYS A 186 -2.21 15.07 11.03
N ARG A 187 -1.70 15.81 12.02
CA ARG A 187 -0.90 17.03 11.79
C ARG A 187 0.48 16.71 11.23
N THR A 188 1.10 15.63 11.70
CA THR A 188 2.46 15.22 11.27
C THR A 188 2.48 14.73 9.83
N PHE A 189 1.55 13.85 9.46
CA PHE A 189 1.50 13.22 8.13
C PHE A 189 0.53 13.91 7.16
N GLY A 190 -0.26 14.87 7.65
CA GLY A 190 -1.24 15.59 6.83
C GLY A 190 -2.38 14.70 6.35
N CYS A 191 -2.75 13.68 7.10
CA CYS A 191 -3.86 12.78 6.82
C CYS A 191 -5.18 13.25 7.46
N SER A 192 -6.29 12.78 6.94
CA SER A 192 -7.63 13.11 7.44
C SER A 192 -8.15 12.17 8.52
N MET A 193 -7.55 10.99 8.64
CA MET A 193 -7.82 9.99 9.68
C MET A 193 -6.50 9.56 10.30
N GLY A 194 -6.42 9.58 11.61
CA GLY A 194 -5.29 9.06 12.34
C GLY A 194 -5.33 7.53 12.50
N PRO A 195 -4.38 6.95 13.23
CA PRO A 195 -4.18 5.50 13.26
C PRO A 195 -5.37 4.71 13.81
N PHE A 196 -6.02 5.18 14.86
CA PHE A 196 -7.14 4.48 15.49
C PHE A 196 -8.42 4.59 14.66
N ALA A 197 -8.72 5.79 14.13
CA ALA A 197 -9.84 5.99 13.21
C ALA A 197 -9.70 5.11 11.97
N LEU A 198 -8.48 4.98 11.47
CA LEU A 198 -8.19 4.16 10.30
C LEU A 198 -8.36 2.66 10.60
N MET A 199 -7.88 2.18 11.75
CA MET A 199 -8.11 0.80 12.20
C MET A 199 -9.60 0.50 12.39
N ASN A 200 -10.40 1.46 12.91
CA ASN A 200 -11.85 1.30 13.01
C ASN A 200 -12.51 1.20 11.62
N ALA A 201 -12.07 2.00 10.66
CA ALA A 201 -12.63 2.03 9.30
C ALA A 201 -12.26 0.80 8.46
N THR A 202 -11.04 0.29 8.60
CA THR A 202 -10.52 -0.82 7.80
C THR A 202 -10.64 -2.18 8.47
N GLY A 203 -10.73 -2.21 9.79
CA GLY A 203 -10.85 -3.39 10.61
C GLY A 203 -9.61 -3.65 11.48
N ILE A 204 -9.78 -3.63 12.80
CA ILE A 204 -8.72 -3.91 13.78
C ILE A 204 -8.07 -5.30 13.57
N PRO A 205 -8.83 -6.37 13.27
CA PRO A 205 -8.24 -7.67 12.96
C PRO A 205 -7.28 -7.64 11.78
N ILE A 206 -7.55 -6.82 10.76
CA ILE A 206 -6.69 -6.68 9.57
C ILE A 206 -5.34 -6.07 9.98
N ALA A 207 -5.36 -5.00 10.78
CA ALA A 207 -4.14 -4.37 11.30
C ALA A 207 -3.32 -5.34 12.16
N TYR A 208 -3.98 -6.08 13.08
CA TYR A 208 -3.31 -7.06 13.93
C TYR A 208 -2.66 -8.18 13.12
N HIS A 209 -3.39 -8.83 12.20
CA HIS A 209 -2.85 -9.94 11.41
C HIS A 209 -1.73 -9.49 10.48
N ALA A 210 -1.84 -8.31 9.87
CA ALA A 210 -0.77 -7.75 9.05
C ALA A 210 0.49 -7.48 9.89
N GLN A 211 0.34 -6.92 11.10
CA GLN A 211 1.47 -6.69 12.01
C GLN A 211 2.09 -8.01 12.48
N LYS A 212 1.26 -9.02 12.77
CA LYS A 212 1.71 -10.36 13.16
C LYS A 212 2.54 -11.03 12.05
N THR A 213 2.10 -10.94 10.81
CA THR A 213 2.86 -11.43 9.65
C THR A 213 4.24 -10.77 9.56
N LEU A 214 4.30 -9.44 9.73
CA LEU A 214 5.57 -8.73 9.74
C LEU A 214 6.47 -9.16 10.91
N TYR A 215 5.89 -9.43 12.08
CA TYR A 215 6.63 -9.95 13.24
C TYR A 215 7.25 -11.33 12.98
N GLU A 216 6.47 -12.23 12.40
CA GLU A 216 6.91 -13.60 12.08
C GLU A 216 8.08 -13.61 11.07
N VAL A 217 8.10 -12.63 10.15
CA VAL A 217 9.13 -12.53 9.11
C VAL A 217 10.35 -11.68 9.53
N TYR A 218 10.11 -10.57 10.24
CA TYR A 218 11.14 -9.55 10.45
C TYR A 218 11.55 -9.35 11.92
N GLY A 219 10.94 -10.10 12.85
CA GLY A 219 11.38 -10.17 14.25
C GLY A 219 10.77 -9.11 15.17
N ALA A 220 11.40 -8.99 16.35
CA ALA A 220 10.84 -8.38 17.56
C ALA A 220 10.35 -6.92 17.40
N PHE A 221 11.01 -6.10 16.58
CA PHE A 221 10.57 -4.74 16.30
C PHE A 221 9.11 -4.67 15.81
N TYR A 222 8.69 -5.68 15.05
CA TYR A 222 7.35 -5.78 14.48
C TYR A 222 6.35 -6.51 15.39
N LYS A 223 6.70 -6.88 16.63
CA LYS A 223 5.75 -7.53 17.55
C LYS A 223 4.50 -6.67 17.71
N PRO A 224 3.28 -7.22 17.52
CA PRO A 224 2.05 -6.50 17.80
C PRO A 224 2.02 -5.99 19.24
N ALA A 225 1.53 -4.77 19.47
CA ALA A 225 1.27 -4.23 20.79
C ALA A 225 0.21 -5.09 21.51
N ASP A 226 0.35 -5.30 22.81
CA ASP A 226 -0.55 -6.17 23.56
C ASP A 226 -1.97 -5.59 23.60
N LYS A 227 -2.12 -4.25 23.66
CA LYS A 227 -3.42 -3.58 23.55
C LYS A 227 -4.07 -3.75 22.17
N LEU A 228 -3.28 -3.90 21.09
CA LEU A 228 -3.84 -4.18 19.77
C LEU A 228 -4.50 -5.57 19.73
N LEU A 229 -3.86 -6.58 20.34
CA LEU A 229 -4.44 -7.91 20.50
C LEU A 229 -5.69 -7.89 21.38
N GLN A 230 -5.65 -7.18 22.50
CA GLN A 230 -6.80 -7.04 23.40
C GLN A 230 -7.98 -6.39 22.68
N GLN A 231 -7.74 -5.31 21.92
CA GLN A 231 -8.78 -4.61 21.17
C GLN A 231 -9.38 -5.47 20.07
N MET A 232 -8.55 -6.23 19.34
CA MET A 232 -9.05 -7.20 18.37
C MET A 232 -9.98 -8.24 18.99
N ASN A 233 -9.59 -8.78 20.17
CA ASN A 233 -10.38 -9.79 20.88
C ASN A 233 -11.67 -9.24 21.46
N SER A 234 -11.71 -7.96 21.84
CA SER A 234 -12.92 -7.29 22.36
C SER A 234 -14.01 -7.15 21.28
N LYS A 235 -13.64 -7.21 20.00
CA LYS A 235 -14.52 -6.97 18.85
C LYS A 235 -15.21 -5.60 18.87
N SER A 236 -14.71 -4.67 19.66
CA SER A 236 -15.21 -3.30 19.78
C SER A 236 -14.29 -2.34 19.02
N PRO A 237 -14.80 -1.23 18.47
CA PRO A 237 -13.95 -0.18 17.91
C PRO A 237 -13.13 0.52 19.00
N TRP A 238 -12.04 1.17 18.61
CA TRP A 238 -11.36 2.14 19.47
C TRP A 238 -12.31 3.30 19.78
N GLU A 239 -12.38 3.72 21.03
CA GLU A 239 -13.13 4.91 21.45
C GLU A 239 -12.30 6.15 21.13
N ILE A 240 -12.74 6.91 20.13
CA ILE A 240 -12.06 8.14 19.70
C ILE A 240 -12.87 9.33 20.19
N LYS A 241 -12.30 10.08 21.14
CA LYS A 241 -12.89 11.32 21.61
C LYS A 241 -12.66 12.45 20.59
N PRO A 242 -13.50 13.51 20.60
CA PRO A 242 -13.27 14.68 19.75
C PRO A 242 -11.87 15.28 19.96
N GLU A 243 -11.39 15.96 18.92
CA GLU A 243 -10.10 16.64 18.94
C GLU A 243 -9.99 17.56 20.16
N GLN A 244 -8.88 17.44 20.89
CA GLN A 244 -8.57 18.26 22.05
C GLN A 244 -7.35 19.14 21.75
N ILE A 245 -7.22 20.23 22.51
CA ILE A 245 -5.97 21.00 22.53
C ILE A 245 -4.90 20.09 23.13
N ILE A 246 -3.86 19.77 22.35
CA ILE A 246 -2.78 18.90 22.79
C ILE A 246 -1.66 19.78 23.35
N ASP A 247 -1.10 19.35 24.46
CA ASP A 247 0.16 19.87 24.99
C ASP A 247 1.27 19.73 23.92
N TRP A 248 2.12 20.75 23.80
CA TRP A 248 3.14 20.80 22.77
C TRP A 248 4.19 19.69 22.92
N ASP A 249 4.58 19.37 24.14
CA ASP A 249 5.58 18.34 24.42
C ASP A 249 5.03 16.95 24.09
N VAL A 250 3.76 16.69 24.41
CA VAL A 250 3.05 15.46 24.03
C VAL A 250 2.95 15.37 22.50
N TYR A 251 2.61 16.48 21.83
CA TYR A 251 2.58 16.52 20.37
C TYR A 251 3.94 16.14 19.76
N LEU A 252 5.03 16.73 20.28
CA LEU A 252 6.38 16.45 19.79
C LEU A 252 6.75 14.98 19.99
N GLN A 253 6.54 14.42 21.20
CA GLN A 253 6.86 13.03 21.49
C GLN A 253 6.13 12.06 20.56
N VAL A 254 4.84 12.24 20.35
CA VAL A 254 4.03 11.40 19.46
C VAL A 254 4.49 11.56 18.00
N SER A 255 4.65 12.80 17.54
CA SER A 255 5.06 13.14 16.18
C SER A 255 6.43 12.57 15.83
N GLU A 256 7.41 12.75 16.72
CA GLU A 256 8.77 12.25 16.52
C GLU A 256 8.83 10.73 16.52
N ARG A 257 8.12 10.07 17.41
CA ARG A 257 8.11 8.62 17.50
C ARG A 257 7.43 7.95 16.31
N LEU A 258 6.28 8.46 15.87
CA LEU A 258 5.61 7.97 14.65
C LEU A 258 6.47 8.21 13.40
N SER A 259 7.12 9.37 13.32
CA SER A 259 8.05 9.68 12.24
C SER A 259 9.25 8.76 12.24
N ALA A 260 9.87 8.52 13.41
CA ALA A 260 11.03 7.66 13.56
C ALA A 260 10.76 6.22 13.07
N VAL A 261 9.65 5.61 13.53
CA VAL A 261 9.26 4.25 13.07
C VAL A 261 9.06 4.22 11.57
N THR A 262 8.34 5.20 11.02
CA THR A 262 8.05 5.24 9.58
C THR A 262 9.33 5.40 8.75
N MET A 263 10.21 6.33 9.13
CA MET A 263 11.47 6.57 8.41
C MET A 263 12.43 5.39 8.53
N LEU A 264 12.54 4.76 9.71
CA LEU A 264 13.37 3.57 9.92
C LEU A 264 12.96 2.45 8.96
N VAL A 265 11.66 2.17 8.86
CA VAL A 265 11.16 1.12 7.97
C VAL A 265 11.33 1.51 6.50
N CYS A 266 11.08 2.77 6.13
CA CYS A 266 11.34 3.24 4.76
C CYS A 266 12.83 3.12 4.39
N GLY A 267 13.74 3.44 5.31
CA GLY A 267 15.18 3.22 5.13
C GLY A 267 15.52 1.76 4.85
N GLN A 268 14.91 0.82 5.59
CA GLN A 268 15.07 -0.62 5.35
C GLN A 268 14.54 -1.08 3.98
N ILE A 269 13.40 -0.51 3.54
CA ILE A 269 12.81 -0.79 2.22
C ILE A 269 13.78 -0.35 1.11
N LEU A 270 14.34 0.87 1.24
CA LEU A 270 15.30 1.43 0.28
C LEU A 270 16.61 0.65 0.28
N ASP A 271 17.15 0.27 1.44
CA ASP A 271 18.36 -0.54 1.55
C ASP A 271 18.28 -1.88 0.82
N LYS A 272 17.12 -2.51 0.89
CA LYS A 272 16.83 -3.78 0.23
C LYS A 272 16.44 -3.61 -1.24
N ASN A 273 16.41 -2.36 -1.75
CA ASN A 273 15.95 -2.04 -3.10
C ASN A 273 14.59 -2.67 -3.43
N ILE A 274 13.66 -2.68 -2.46
CA ILE A 274 12.31 -3.20 -2.66
C ILE A 274 11.52 -2.28 -3.59
N CYS A 275 11.71 -0.97 -3.45
CA CYS A 275 11.16 0.05 -4.32
C CYS A 275 12.03 1.31 -4.30
N THR A 276 11.65 2.34 -5.05
CA THR A 276 12.30 3.66 -5.07
C THR A 276 11.72 4.62 -4.02
N ALA A 277 12.40 5.74 -3.74
CA ALA A 277 11.87 6.81 -2.92
C ALA A 277 10.60 7.44 -3.54
N GLY A 278 10.52 7.47 -4.87
CA GLY A 278 9.33 7.87 -5.61
C GLY A 278 8.13 6.96 -5.35
N ASP A 279 8.36 5.63 -5.29
CA ASP A 279 7.31 4.66 -4.98
C ASP A 279 6.79 4.81 -3.55
N ILE A 280 7.68 5.04 -2.57
CA ILE A 280 7.28 5.36 -1.19
C ILE A 280 6.43 6.64 -1.16
N THR A 281 6.85 7.67 -1.88
CA THR A 281 6.12 8.96 -1.96
C THR A 281 4.73 8.76 -2.55
N ARG A 282 4.61 8.03 -3.67
CA ARG A 282 3.33 7.71 -4.31
C ARG A 282 2.47 6.79 -3.42
N GLY A 283 3.07 5.77 -2.83
CA GLY A 283 2.39 4.87 -1.90
C GLY A 283 1.74 5.60 -0.72
N ALA A 284 2.49 6.48 -0.07
CA ALA A 284 1.98 7.30 1.03
C ALA A 284 0.98 8.36 0.55
N GLY A 285 1.32 9.11 -0.51
CA GLY A 285 0.51 10.24 -1.01
C GLY A 285 -0.80 9.80 -1.65
N ILE A 286 -0.77 8.80 -2.52
CA ILE A 286 -1.94 8.31 -3.24
C ILE A 286 -2.70 7.25 -2.43
N GLY A 287 -1.97 6.26 -1.90
CA GLY A 287 -2.55 5.13 -1.18
C GLY A 287 -3.15 5.51 0.17
N LEU A 288 -2.38 6.21 0.99
CA LEU A 288 -2.77 6.58 2.36
C LEU A 288 -3.30 8.01 2.48
N LYS A 289 -3.25 8.81 1.40
CA LYS A 289 -3.64 10.23 1.39
C LYS A 289 -2.81 11.09 2.36
N TRP A 290 -1.55 10.72 2.59
CA TRP A 290 -0.62 11.49 3.40
C TRP A 290 -0.05 12.65 2.59
N ARG A 291 -0.38 13.89 2.97
CA ARG A 291 0.16 15.10 2.30
C ARG A 291 1.64 15.32 2.61
N LYS A 292 2.11 14.81 3.74
CA LYS A 292 3.50 14.82 4.16
C LYS A 292 4.00 13.39 4.20
N THR A 293 4.62 12.95 3.11
CA THR A 293 5.10 11.57 2.94
C THR A 293 6.37 11.32 3.76
N PRO A 294 6.73 10.06 4.04
CA PRO A 294 7.97 9.75 4.77
C PRO A 294 9.22 10.39 4.13
N VAL A 295 9.28 10.39 2.80
CA VAL A 295 10.37 11.03 2.04
C VAL A 295 10.40 12.54 2.25
N ASN A 296 9.25 13.22 2.25
CA ASN A 296 9.17 14.66 2.54
C ASN A 296 9.59 14.95 3.99
N ILE A 297 9.21 14.11 4.94
CA ILE A 297 9.57 14.28 6.36
C ILE A 297 11.09 14.11 6.52
N PHE A 298 11.68 13.06 5.93
CA PHE A 298 13.11 12.81 5.96
C PHE A 298 13.89 14.01 5.39
N ASN A 299 13.56 14.44 4.17
CA ASN A 299 14.26 15.52 3.48
C ASN A 299 14.14 16.88 4.21
N ARG A 300 13.02 17.12 4.91
CA ARG A 300 12.80 18.33 5.70
C ARG A 300 13.61 18.34 7.00
N LEU A 301 13.67 17.20 7.70
CA LEU A 301 14.39 17.08 8.96
C LEU A 301 15.91 17.05 8.76
N GLY A 302 16.34 16.46 7.66
CA GLY A 302 17.76 16.19 7.38
C GLY A 302 18.26 14.94 8.11
N GLN A 303 19.36 14.41 7.60
CA GLN A 303 19.98 13.16 8.05
C GLN A 303 20.25 13.13 9.55
N ASP A 304 20.94 14.13 10.09
CA ASP A 304 21.39 14.14 11.48
C ASP A 304 20.18 14.06 12.44
N ARG A 305 19.15 14.87 12.20
CA ARG A 305 17.93 14.84 13.03
C ARG A 305 17.19 13.52 12.93
N VAL A 306 17.14 12.93 11.75
CA VAL A 306 16.49 11.62 11.58
C VAL A 306 17.26 10.52 12.31
N ILE A 307 18.60 10.53 12.25
CA ILE A 307 19.44 9.59 13.00
C ILE A 307 19.18 9.72 14.50
N GLU A 308 19.16 10.95 15.04
CA GLU A 308 18.81 11.19 16.46
C GLU A 308 17.44 10.59 16.82
N LEU A 309 16.42 10.79 15.97
CA LEU A 309 15.06 10.30 16.22
C LEU A 309 14.94 8.77 16.20
N VAL A 310 15.69 8.08 15.34
CA VAL A 310 15.62 6.62 15.24
C VAL A 310 16.51 5.91 16.25
N GLN A 311 17.53 6.58 16.81
CA GLN A 311 18.49 5.99 17.73
C GLN A 311 17.85 5.26 18.92
N PRO A 312 16.83 5.80 19.62
CA PRO A 312 16.16 5.07 20.69
C PRO A 312 15.50 3.77 20.24
N LEU A 313 14.96 3.73 19.02
CA LEU A 313 14.37 2.51 18.44
C LEU A 313 15.44 1.48 18.11
N LEU A 314 16.58 1.90 17.54
CA LEU A 314 17.70 1.04 17.23
C LEU A 314 18.23 0.37 18.50
N GLN A 315 18.42 1.14 19.59
CA GLN A 315 18.85 0.62 20.87
C GLN A 315 17.83 -0.32 21.53
N LYS A 316 16.53 0.08 21.54
CA LYS A 316 15.45 -0.73 22.14
C LYS A 316 15.32 -2.10 21.50
N TRP A 317 15.54 -2.20 20.18
CA TRP A 317 15.26 -3.39 19.40
C TRP A 317 16.52 -4.08 18.85
N ASP A 318 17.70 -3.70 19.30
CA ASP A 318 19.01 -4.22 18.85
C ASP A 318 19.11 -4.25 17.32
N MET A 319 18.89 -3.08 16.71
CA MET A 319 18.86 -2.93 15.25
C MET A 319 20.01 -2.03 14.78
N THR A 320 20.45 -2.27 13.55
CA THR A 320 21.42 -1.40 12.86
C THR A 320 20.71 -0.34 12.03
N ILE A 321 21.35 0.83 11.92
CA ILE A 321 20.84 1.89 11.07
C ILE A 321 20.87 1.46 9.60
N PRO A 322 19.77 1.64 8.83
CA PRO A 322 19.79 1.41 7.39
C PRO A 322 20.78 2.33 6.66
N ARG A 323 21.57 1.78 5.71
CA ARG A 323 22.57 2.55 4.95
C ARG A 323 21.95 3.73 4.18
N LYS A 324 20.72 3.56 3.67
CA LYS A 324 20.00 4.61 2.97
C LYS A 324 19.55 5.76 3.87
N MET A 325 19.70 5.63 5.18
CA MET A 325 19.53 6.74 6.12
C MET A 325 20.82 7.54 6.30
N ASP A 326 21.98 6.98 5.90
CA ASP A 326 23.25 7.68 5.86
C ASP A 326 23.42 8.43 4.52
N THR A 327 22.41 9.22 4.17
CA THR A 327 22.37 10.06 2.97
C THR A 327 21.70 11.38 3.29
N ASN A 328 22.13 12.46 2.66
CA ASN A 328 21.58 13.79 2.90
C ASN A 328 20.12 13.93 2.50
N SER A 329 19.63 13.11 1.57
CA SER A 329 18.26 13.17 1.09
C SER A 329 17.82 11.87 0.41
N TRP A 330 16.53 11.59 0.46
CA TRP A 330 15.87 10.60 -0.38
C TRP A 330 15.25 11.33 -1.57
N ILE A 331 15.80 11.12 -2.76
CA ILE A 331 15.37 11.83 -3.96
C ILE A 331 14.43 10.94 -4.76
N PRO A 332 13.14 11.33 -4.91
CA PRO A 332 12.25 10.68 -5.87
C PRO A 332 12.66 11.00 -7.31
N ASP A 333 12.60 10.03 -8.20
CA ASP A 333 12.83 10.23 -9.62
C ASP A 333 11.56 10.80 -10.28
N TYR A 334 11.45 12.12 -10.33
CA TYR A 334 10.31 12.81 -10.92
C TYR A 334 10.45 13.05 -12.42
N ILE A 335 11.67 12.95 -12.93
CA ILE A 335 12.00 13.12 -14.35
C ILE A 335 12.79 11.92 -14.81
N SER A 336 12.37 11.33 -15.94
CA SER A 336 13.21 10.42 -16.70
C SER A 336 13.37 10.94 -18.12
N VAL A 337 14.57 10.75 -18.67
CA VAL A 337 14.90 11.09 -20.06
C VAL A 337 15.33 9.80 -20.75
N GLU A 338 14.64 9.45 -21.81
CA GLU A 338 14.95 8.27 -22.61
C GLU A 338 15.14 8.68 -24.07
N LYS A 339 16.08 8.04 -24.73
CA LYS A 339 16.25 8.20 -26.17
C LYS A 339 15.56 7.03 -26.87
N GLN A 340 14.54 7.34 -27.68
CA GLN A 340 13.85 6.37 -28.53
C GLN A 340 14.18 6.74 -30.00
N ASP A 341 15.08 6.01 -30.61
CA ASP A 341 15.65 6.30 -31.94
C ASP A 341 16.29 7.70 -31.97
N ASN A 342 15.70 8.62 -32.75
CA ASN A 342 16.14 10.02 -32.86
C ASN A 342 15.29 10.99 -32.04
N VAL A 343 14.43 10.49 -31.15
CA VAL A 343 13.55 11.29 -30.30
C VAL A 343 13.98 11.16 -28.85
N GLY A 344 14.16 12.30 -28.17
CA GLY A 344 14.27 12.35 -26.71
C GLY A 344 12.88 12.37 -26.10
N VAL A 345 12.59 11.41 -25.22
CA VAL A 345 11.34 11.34 -24.46
C VAL A 345 11.61 11.76 -23.03
N LEU A 346 11.02 12.89 -22.61
CA LEU A 346 11.07 13.38 -21.24
C LEU A 346 9.75 13.04 -20.54
N THR A 347 9.82 12.26 -19.47
CA THR A 347 8.64 11.84 -18.72
C THR A 347 8.59 12.51 -17.37
N PHE A 348 7.46 13.14 -17.04
CA PHE A 348 7.15 13.62 -15.70
C PHE A 348 6.48 12.51 -14.90
N ASN A 349 7.05 12.15 -13.73
CA ASN A 349 6.60 11.04 -12.91
C ASN A 349 6.32 11.49 -11.46
N ARG A 350 5.41 12.47 -11.33
CA ARG A 350 4.95 12.99 -10.03
C ARG A 350 3.41 12.99 -9.92
N PRO A 351 2.76 11.81 -10.08
CA PRO A 351 1.30 11.71 -10.09
C PRO A 351 0.64 12.10 -8.76
N GLU A 352 1.34 11.96 -7.64
CA GLU A 352 0.87 12.40 -6.31
C GLU A 352 0.70 13.91 -6.22
N GLY A 353 1.41 14.66 -7.05
CA GLY A 353 1.31 16.11 -7.20
C GLY A 353 0.68 16.53 -8.54
N LEU A 354 -0.05 15.64 -9.23
CA LEU A 354 -0.66 15.89 -10.54
C LEU A 354 0.35 16.38 -11.58
N ASN A 355 1.59 15.92 -11.51
CA ASN A 355 2.74 16.34 -12.31
C ASN A 355 3.03 17.86 -12.24
N ALA A 356 2.57 18.54 -11.18
CA ALA A 356 2.90 19.95 -10.98
C ALA A 356 4.42 20.13 -10.78
N ILE A 357 4.97 21.16 -11.42
CA ILE A 357 6.37 21.51 -11.31
C ILE A 357 6.63 22.11 -9.93
N ASN A 358 7.64 21.59 -9.24
CA ASN A 358 8.14 22.10 -7.97
C ASN A 358 9.67 22.28 -8.06
N PRO A 359 10.33 22.88 -7.06
CA PRO A 359 11.79 23.09 -7.10
C PRO A 359 12.60 21.81 -7.37
N MET A 360 12.17 20.66 -6.85
CA MET A 360 12.85 19.38 -7.07
C MET A 360 12.71 18.88 -8.52
N VAL A 361 11.57 19.11 -9.15
CA VAL A 361 11.36 18.83 -10.59
C VAL A 361 12.26 19.73 -11.44
N ILE A 362 12.37 21.02 -11.09
CA ILE A 362 13.25 21.97 -11.80
C ILE A 362 14.72 21.51 -11.69
N ASP A 363 15.18 21.19 -10.48
CA ASP A 363 16.55 20.72 -10.23
C ASP A 363 16.88 19.44 -11.03
N GLN A 364 15.90 18.53 -11.19
CA GLN A 364 16.08 17.34 -12.02
C GLN A 364 16.06 17.63 -13.52
N LEU A 365 15.26 18.59 -13.98
CA LEU A 365 15.27 19.03 -15.38
C LEU A 365 16.59 19.71 -15.78
N GLU A 366 17.23 20.42 -14.85
CA GLU A 366 18.51 21.08 -15.10
C GLU A 366 19.69 20.09 -15.13
N LYS A 367 19.55 18.91 -14.52
CA LYS A 367 20.60 17.89 -14.42
C LYS A 367 20.51 16.81 -15.51
N GLY A 368 19.38 16.65 -16.15
CA GLY A 368 19.12 15.67 -17.21
C GLY A 368 19.26 16.27 -18.59
#